data_3b1d0550ca9f801685dfe37547563eb7
#
_entry.id   3b1d0550ca9f801685dfe37547563eb7
#
_cell.length_a   1.000
_cell.length_b   1.000
_cell.length_c   1.000
_cell.angle_alpha   90.00
_cell.angle_beta   90.00
_cell.angle_gamma   90.00
#
_symmetry.space_group_name_H-M   'P 1'
#
loop_
_entity.id
_entity.type
_entity.pdbx_description
1 polymer ?
#
loop_
_entity_poly.entity_id
_entity_poly.type
_entity_poly.pdbx_seq_one_letter_code
_entity_poly.pdbx_strand_id
1 'polypeptide(L)'
;MSILRRLFQFEISENRIFGLGHYLRPQLIQFYDCLNVKVEGIKIEDSPFWCLHLLKSESITVRGISYKSLNHNNDGIDPEYAKDVLIENVNFDNGDDNVAIKAGRDHEGRANTATPSQNIVIRNCNFKGLHGVVIGSEMSAGVQNVFVENCKTAGYLKRGIYLKTNA
;
A
#
# COMPACT_ATOMS: atom_id res chain seq x y z
N MET A 1 12.13 -1.26 22.97
CA MET A 1 11.09 -2.16 22.45
C MET A 1 9.79 -1.36 22.46
N SER A 2 9.24 -0.99 21.31
CA SER A 2 8.10 -0.05 21.25
C SER A 2 6.82 -0.69 21.81
N ILE A 3 5.92 0.15 22.34
CA ILE A 3 4.61 -0.24 22.89
C ILE A 3 3.78 -1.01 21.83
N LEU A 4 3.91 -0.66 20.55
CA LEU A 4 3.26 -1.36 19.43
C LEU A 4 3.69 -2.83 19.31
N ARG A 5 4.95 -3.17 19.59
CA ARG A 5 5.37 -4.58 19.62
C ARG A 5 4.69 -5.39 20.73
N ARG A 6 4.30 -4.78 21.84
CA ARG A 6 3.60 -5.47 22.94
C ARG A 6 2.12 -5.69 22.70
N LEU A 7 1.47 -4.78 21.96
CA LEU A 7 0.02 -4.89 21.67
C LEU A 7 -0.29 -5.96 20.60
N PHE A 8 0.69 -6.33 19.78
CA PHE A 8 0.53 -7.29 18.69
C PHE A 8 1.48 -8.49 18.81
N GLN A 9 1.90 -8.84 20.00
CA GLN A 9 2.62 -10.09 20.25
C GLN A 9 1.63 -11.27 20.19
N PHE A 10 1.10 -11.52 18.98
CA PHE A 10 0.63 -12.86 18.66
C PHE A 10 1.87 -13.75 18.58
N GLU A 11 1.83 -14.91 19.21
CA GLU A 11 2.87 -15.92 19.05
C GLU A 11 3.00 -16.25 17.56
N ILE A 12 4.00 -15.67 16.92
CA ILE A 12 4.38 -16.07 15.58
C ILE A 12 5.10 -17.38 15.75
N SER A 13 4.45 -18.48 15.39
CA SER A 13 5.15 -19.76 15.27
C SER A 13 6.32 -19.59 14.30
N GLU A 14 7.36 -20.39 14.44
CA GLU A 14 8.52 -20.37 13.54
C GLU A 14 8.12 -20.45 12.06
N ASN A 15 6.95 -20.99 11.74
CA ASN A 15 6.38 -21.10 10.41
C ASN A 15 5.51 -19.91 9.99
N ARG A 16 5.41 -18.85 10.79
CA ARG A 16 4.57 -17.66 10.53
C ARG A 16 3.09 -17.98 10.27
N ILE A 17 2.57 -19.05 10.85
CA ILE A 17 1.18 -19.47 10.75
C ILE A 17 0.44 -19.00 12.01
N PHE A 18 -0.61 -18.22 11.82
CA PHE A 18 -1.46 -17.71 12.89
C PHE A 18 -2.69 -18.60 13.03
N GLY A 19 -2.86 -19.29 14.16
CA GLY A 19 -4.04 -20.11 14.49
C GLY A 19 -4.57 -20.94 13.31
N LEU A 20 -4.95 -22.14 13.45
CA LEU A 20 -5.59 -23.04 12.47
C LEU A 20 -5.39 -22.72 10.96
N GLY A 21 -4.23 -22.18 10.54
CA GLY A 21 -3.92 -21.85 9.16
C GLY A 21 -4.46 -20.50 8.66
N HIS A 22 -4.99 -19.63 9.51
CA HIS A 22 -5.45 -18.30 9.14
C HIS A 22 -4.34 -17.26 9.29
N TYR A 23 -4.14 -16.47 8.26
CA TYR A 23 -3.13 -15.41 8.20
C TYR A 23 -3.79 -14.08 8.61
N LEU A 24 -3.82 -13.80 9.91
CA LEU A 24 -4.39 -12.57 10.45
C LEU A 24 -3.29 -11.59 10.81
N ARG A 25 -2.70 -10.96 9.78
CA ARG A 25 -1.74 -9.86 9.98
C ARG A 25 -2.47 -8.54 9.69
N PRO A 26 -2.52 -7.61 10.64
CA PRO A 26 -3.16 -6.32 10.41
C PRO A 26 -2.29 -5.44 9.51
N GLN A 27 -2.92 -4.52 8.78
CA GLN A 27 -2.23 -3.36 8.23
C GLN A 27 -1.57 -2.58 9.37
N LEU A 28 -0.42 -1.96 9.10
CA LEU A 28 0.28 -1.20 10.13
C LEU A 28 -0.50 0.07 10.50
N ILE A 29 -0.94 0.81 9.50
CA ILE A 29 -1.75 2.03 9.65
C ILE A 29 -2.86 1.99 8.59
N GLN A 30 -4.10 2.11 9.01
CA GLN A 30 -5.24 2.21 8.10
C GLN A 30 -5.99 3.53 8.34
N PHE A 31 -6.23 4.26 7.26
CA PHE A 31 -7.16 5.38 7.23
C PHE A 31 -8.43 4.90 6.54
N TYR A 32 -9.55 4.94 7.23
CA TYR A 32 -10.84 4.53 6.72
C TYR A 32 -11.83 5.70 6.71
N ASP A 33 -12.37 6.02 5.54
CA ASP A 33 -13.36 7.09 5.34
C ASP A 33 -12.89 8.44 5.91
N CYS A 34 -11.62 8.77 5.63
CA CYS A 34 -10.99 9.98 6.13
C CYS A 34 -10.90 11.06 5.04
N LEU A 35 -11.02 12.30 5.45
CA LEU A 35 -10.82 13.48 4.60
C LEU A 35 -9.61 14.28 5.08
N ASN A 36 -8.80 14.79 4.13
CA ASN A 36 -7.63 15.62 4.41
C ASN A 36 -6.56 14.88 5.24
N VAL A 37 -6.16 13.70 4.78
CA VAL A 37 -5.11 12.88 5.42
C VAL A 37 -3.73 13.40 5.03
N LYS A 38 -2.86 13.58 6.02
CA LYS A 38 -1.45 13.90 5.79
C LYS A 38 -0.54 12.98 6.61
N VAL A 39 0.37 12.29 5.92
CA VAL A 39 1.43 11.48 6.53
C VAL A 39 2.77 12.00 6.02
N GLU A 40 3.61 12.52 6.89
CA GLU A 40 4.81 13.26 6.49
C GLU A 40 6.00 13.03 7.41
N GLY A 41 7.19 12.89 6.79
CA GLY A 41 8.47 12.98 7.52
C GLY A 41 8.74 11.86 8.51
N ILE A 42 8.16 10.68 8.31
CA ILE A 42 8.33 9.54 9.23
C ILE A 42 9.16 8.42 8.62
N LYS A 43 9.80 7.67 9.48
CA LYS A 43 10.46 6.42 9.15
C LYS A 43 9.62 5.24 9.67
N ILE A 44 9.35 4.29 8.80
CA ILE A 44 8.56 3.09 9.13
C ILE A 44 9.42 1.87 8.85
N GLU A 45 9.43 0.93 9.79
CA GLU A 45 10.16 -0.33 9.66
C GLU A 45 9.29 -1.51 10.12
N ASP A 46 9.52 -2.66 9.52
CA ASP A 46 8.96 -3.97 9.93
C ASP A 46 7.43 -4.01 10.01
N SER A 47 6.75 -3.50 8.97
CA SER A 47 5.31 -3.67 8.85
C SER A 47 4.92 -5.15 8.83
N PRO A 48 3.91 -5.58 9.58
CA PRO A 48 3.47 -6.97 9.59
C PRO A 48 2.74 -7.38 8.30
N PHE A 49 2.15 -6.43 7.59
CA PHE A 49 1.36 -6.59 6.37
C PHE A 49 1.42 -5.27 5.57
N TRP A 50 0.40 -4.88 4.81
CA TRP A 50 0.35 -3.58 4.14
C TRP A 50 0.67 -2.45 5.12
N CYS A 51 1.50 -1.51 4.70
CA CYS A 51 1.99 -0.48 5.60
C CYS A 51 0.98 0.65 5.79
N LEU A 52 0.68 1.39 4.73
CA LEU A 52 -0.31 2.49 4.75
C LEU A 52 -1.50 2.10 3.86
N HIS A 53 -2.62 1.71 4.45
CA HIS A 53 -3.85 1.42 3.75
C HIS A 53 -4.78 2.64 3.79
N LEU A 54 -5.02 3.23 2.62
CA LEU A 54 -5.81 4.45 2.44
C LEU A 54 -7.18 4.07 1.87
N LEU A 55 -8.08 3.61 2.76
CA LEU A 55 -9.36 3.02 2.37
C LEU A 55 -10.49 4.05 2.36
N LYS A 56 -11.19 4.21 1.23
CA LYS A 56 -12.32 5.12 1.05
C LYS A 56 -12.05 6.56 1.50
N SER A 57 -10.80 7.00 1.36
CA SER A 57 -10.34 8.30 1.87
C SER A 57 -10.02 9.26 0.72
N GLU A 58 -10.13 10.56 0.98
CA GLU A 58 -9.99 11.62 -0.02
C GLU A 58 -9.05 12.75 0.45
N SER A 59 -8.42 13.44 -0.51
CA SER A 59 -7.47 14.55 -0.25
C SER A 59 -6.30 14.11 0.61
N ILE A 60 -5.52 13.17 0.10
CA ILE A 60 -4.47 12.48 0.83
C ILE A 60 -3.10 12.95 0.36
N THR A 61 -2.22 13.28 1.29
CA THR A 61 -0.80 13.53 1.02
C THR A 61 0.07 12.61 1.86
N VAL A 62 0.89 11.81 1.18
CA VAL A 62 1.95 10.99 1.80
C VAL A 62 3.28 11.45 1.25
N ARG A 63 4.16 12.02 2.10
CA ARG A 63 5.44 12.55 1.62
C ARG A 63 6.58 12.44 2.60
N GLY A 64 7.81 12.38 2.03
CA GLY A 64 9.03 12.39 2.83
C GLY A 64 9.15 11.20 3.76
N ILE A 65 8.65 10.04 3.36
CA ILE A 65 8.67 8.81 4.15
C ILE A 65 9.83 7.93 3.73
N SER A 66 10.43 7.27 4.70
CA SER A 66 11.34 6.14 4.47
C SER A 66 10.68 4.87 4.99
N TYR A 67 10.41 3.94 4.10
CA TYR A 67 9.77 2.66 4.44
C TYR A 67 10.70 1.49 4.15
N LYS A 68 10.93 0.64 5.16
CA LYS A 68 11.70 -0.59 5.04
C LYS A 68 11.01 -1.75 5.74
N SER A 69 10.67 -2.79 4.98
CA SER A 69 10.09 -4.01 5.52
C SER A 69 10.22 -5.15 4.52
N LEU A 70 10.78 -6.27 4.91
CA LEU A 70 11.08 -7.39 4.02
C LEU A 70 10.18 -8.62 4.25
N ASN A 71 9.04 -8.45 4.90
CA ASN A 71 8.06 -9.52 5.09
C ASN A 71 7.24 -9.79 3.82
N HIS A 72 6.41 -10.80 3.82
CA HIS A 72 5.43 -11.05 2.75
C HIS A 72 4.22 -10.10 2.86
N ASN A 73 3.69 -9.69 1.72
CA ASN A 73 2.53 -8.80 1.60
C ASN A 73 2.71 -7.50 2.41
N ASN A 74 3.91 -6.97 2.42
CA ASN A 74 4.19 -5.71 3.08
C ASN A 74 4.28 -4.58 2.06
N ASP A 75 3.23 -4.45 1.28
CA ASP A 75 3.03 -3.36 0.36
C ASP A 75 3.26 -2.03 1.10
N GLY A 76 3.81 -1.04 0.40
CA GLY A 76 4.16 0.23 1.04
C GLY A 76 2.95 1.12 1.25
N ILE A 77 2.27 1.49 0.16
CA ILE A 77 1.10 2.38 0.22
C ILE A 77 0.01 1.80 -0.67
N ASP A 78 -1.16 1.56 -0.09
CA ASP A 78 -2.30 0.93 -0.73
C ASP A 78 -3.51 1.89 -0.77
N PRO A 79 -3.62 2.77 -1.79
CA PRO A 79 -4.84 3.51 -2.03
C PRO A 79 -5.93 2.56 -2.51
N GLU A 80 -7.04 2.44 -1.77
CA GLU A 80 -8.19 1.61 -2.13
C GLU A 80 -9.48 2.42 -2.04
N TYR A 81 -10.23 2.54 -3.14
CA TYR A 81 -11.34 3.47 -3.26
C TYR A 81 -10.95 4.90 -2.85
N ALA A 82 -9.69 5.26 -3.10
CA ALA A 82 -9.11 6.53 -2.67
C ALA A 82 -9.14 7.55 -3.79
N LYS A 83 -9.29 8.83 -3.42
CA LYS A 83 -9.40 9.93 -4.38
C LYS A 83 -8.49 11.10 -4.00
N ASP A 84 -7.94 11.77 -5.03
CA ASP A 84 -7.08 12.94 -4.88
C ASP A 84 -5.87 12.65 -3.96
N VAL A 85 -5.02 11.71 -4.39
CA VAL A 85 -3.89 11.18 -3.63
C VAL A 85 -2.57 11.68 -4.20
N LEU A 86 -1.75 12.29 -3.37
CA LEU A 86 -0.37 12.64 -3.68
C LEU A 86 0.60 11.78 -2.85
N ILE A 87 1.44 11.03 -3.53
CA ILE A 87 2.56 10.27 -2.94
C ILE A 87 3.85 10.85 -3.50
N GLU A 88 4.66 11.49 -2.65
CA GLU A 88 5.88 12.13 -3.13
C GLU A 88 7.07 12.01 -2.17
N ASN A 89 8.28 11.96 -2.76
CA ASN A 89 9.53 11.91 -2.00
C ASN A 89 9.58 10.74 -1.01
N VAL A 90 9.14 9.56 -1.44
CA VAL A 90 9.12 8.34 -0.62
C VAL A 90 10.27 7.42 -1.03
N ASN A 91 10.97 6.90 -0.04
CA ASN A 91 11.99 5.86 -0.25
C ASN A 91 11.44 4.51 0.20
N PHE A 92 11.29 3.60 -0.74
CA PHE A 92 10.80 2.25 -0.50
C PHE A 92 11.94 1.22 -0.48
N ASP A 93 11.89 0.29 0.45
CA ASP A 93 12.71 -0.92 0.53
C ASP A 93 11.86 -2.03 1.17
N ASN A 94 10.93 -2.61 0.39
CA ASN A 94 9.98 -3.57 0.92
C ASN A 94 9.89 -4.84 0.07
N GLY A 95 9.34 -5.90 0.64
CA GLY A 95 9.33 -7.24 0.04
C GLY A 95 8.20 -7.48 -0.95
N ASP A 96 7.24 -6.55 -1.08
CA ASP A 96 6.12 -6.63 -2.02
C ASP A 96 5.96 -5.32 -2.81
N ASP A 97 4.77 -4.96 -3.26
CA ASP A 97 4.52 -3.78 -4.08
C ASP A 97 4.85 -2.47 -3.31
N ASN A 98 5.56 -1.52 -3.93
CA ASN A 98 5.85 -0.25 -3.26
C ASN A 98 4.58 0.60 -3.14
N VAL A 99 3.83 0.73 -4.23
CA VAL A 99 2.48 1.32 -4.24
C VAL A 99 1.54 0.36 -4.94
N ALA A 100 0.45 -0.04 -4.30
CA ALA A 100 -0.57 -0.92 -4.88
C ALA A 100 -1.94 -0.24 -4.87
N ILE A 101 -2.37 0.27 -6.03
CA ILE A 101 -3.64 0.97 -6.19
C ILE A 101 -4.75 -0.06 -6.39
N LYS A 102 -5.73 -0.04 -5.51
CA LYS A 102 -6.81 -1.00 -5.44
C LYS A 102 -8.18 -0.30 -5.53
N ALA A 103 -9.20 -1.02 -5.93
CA ALA A 103 -10.58 -0.56 -5.97
C ALA A 103 -11.53 -1.75 -5.86
N GLY A 104 -11.41 -2.49 -4.77
CA GLY A 104 -12.25 -3.62 -4.40
C GLY A 104 -12.09 -4.88 -5.23
N ARG A 105 -12.47 -5.98 -4.64
CA ARG A 105 -12.30 -7.31 -5.20
C ARG A 105 -13.63 -7.88 -5.70
N ASP A 106 -13.61 -8.46 -6.90
CA ASP A 106 -14.68 -9.27 -7.46
C ASP A 106 -16.09 -8.62 -7.37
N HIS A 107 -17.04 -9.27 -6.73
CA HIS A 107 -18.42 -8.80 -6.60
C HIS A 107 -18.53 -7.50 -5.79
N GLU A 108 -17.74 -7.38 -4.73
CA GLU A 108 -17.72 -6.18 -3.89
C GLU A 108 -17.26 -4.97 -4.71
N GLY A 109 -16.16 -5.10 -5.43
CA GLY A 109 -15.66 -4.04 -6.29
C GLY A 109 -16.66 -3.70 -7.41
N ARG A 110 -17.25 -4.69 -8.08
CA ARG A 110 -18.25 -4.46 -9.13
C ARG A 110 -19.52 -3.79 -8.62
N ALA A 111 -19.91 -4.05 -7.37
CA ALA A 111 -21.05 -3.38 -6.75
C ALA A 111 -20.75 -1.90 -6.40
N ASN A 112 -19.49 -1.52 -6.30
CA ASN A 112 -19.03 -0.19 -5.91
C ASN A 112 -18.40 0.60 -7.07
N THR A 113 -18.78 0.35 -8.32
CA THR A 113 -18.19 1.01 -9.51
C THR A 113 -18.33 2.54 -9.52
N ALA A 114 -19.21 3.10 -8.70
CA ALA A 114 -19.34 4.55 -8.52
C ALA A 114 -18.17 5.16 -7.69
N THR A 115 -17.34 4.34 -7.09
CA THR A 115 -16.23 4.78 -6.22
C THR A 115 -14.89 4.19 -6.67
N PRO A 116 -14.40 4.50 -7.88
CA PRO A 116 -13.08 4.06 -8.32
C PRO A 116 -11.97 4.73 -7.48
N SER A 117 -10.77 4.16 -7.49
CA SER A 117 -9.58 4.89 -7.08
C SER A 117 -9.17 5.83 -8.21
N GLN A 118 -8.99 7.13 -7.90
CA GLN A 118 -8.77 8.12 -8.96
C GLN A 118 -7.95 9.34 -8.54
N ASN A 119 -7.38 10.02 -9.55
CA ASN A 119 -6.57 11.22 -9.38
C ASN A 119 -5.38 10.96 -8.45
N ILE A 120 -4.55 10.00 -8.80
CA ILE A 120 -3.41 9.58 -7.98
C ILE A 120 -2.11 10.01 -8.66
N VAL A 121 -1.33 10.83 -7.96
CA VAL A 121 -0.01 11.28 -8.41
C VAL A 121 1.06 10.65 -7.54
N ILE A 122 2.01 9.98 -8.18
CA ILE A 122 3.17 9.37 -7.52
C ILE A 122 4.41 10.00 -8.14
N ARG A 123 5.20 10.75 -7.36
CA ARG A 123 6.34 11.45 -7.92
C ARG A 123 7.55 11.53 -7.01
N ASN A 124 8.73 11.66 -7.63
CA ASN A 124 10.00 11.83 -6.93
C ASN A 124 10.29 10.69 -5.94
N CYS A 125 9.80 9.48 -6.21
CA CYS A 125 9.96 8.33 -5.34
C CYS A 125 11.14 7.46 -5.77
N ASN A 126 11.72 6.77 -4.79
CA ASN A 126 12.77 5.78 -4.99
C ASN A 126 12.19 4.39 -4.70
N PHE A 127 12.07 3.58 -5.73
CA PHE A 127 11.51 2.23 -5.64
C PHE A 127 12.58 1.18 -5.44
N LYS A 128 12.36 0.27 -4.50
CA LYS A 128 13.16 -0.93 -4.31
C LYS A 128 12.27 -2.01 -3.71
N GLY A 129 12.34 -3.23 -4.24
CA GLY A 129 11.52 -4.34 -3.77
C GLY A 129 10.98 -5.21 -4.90
N LEU A 130 9.75 -5.68 -4.78
CA LEU A 130 9.16 -6.56 -5.79
C LEU A 130 8.65 -5.77 -7.00
N HIS A 131 7.74 -4.83 -6.80
CA HIS A 131 7.22 -3.98 -7.86
C HIS A 131 7.12 -2.52 -7.40
N GLY A 132 7.28 -1.58 -8.34
CA GLY A 132 7.14 -0.14 -8.07
C GLY A 132 5.68 0.27 -7.91
N VAL A 133 5.03 0.65 -9.01
CA VAL A 133 3.60 1.00 -8.99
C VAL A 133 2.79 -0.13 -9.60
N VAL A 134 1.82 -0.61 -8.85
CA VAL A 134 0.90 -1.68 -9.25
C VAL A 134 -0.52 -1.15 -9.28
N ILE A 135 -1.26 -1.48 -10.32
CA ILE A 135 -2.71 -1.29 -10.39
C ILE A 135 -3.34 -2.67 -10.30
N GLY A 136 -4.09 -2.90 -9.22
CA GLY A 136 -4.71 -4.20 -8.90
C GLY A 136 -3.87 -5.04 -7.91
N SER A 137 -4.19 -6.36 -7.80
CA SER A 137 -5.19 -7.14 -8.56
C SER A 137 -6.64 -6.74 -8.24
N GLU A 138 -6.92 -6.30 -7.04
CA GLU A 138 -8.24 -5.87 -6.57
C GLU A 138 -8.57 -4.48 -7.17
N MET A 139 -9.16 -4.43 -8.38
CA MET A 139 -9.48 -3.18 -9.06
C MET A 139 -10.84 -3.19 -9.75
N SER A 140 -11.78 -3.98 -9.24
CA SER A 140 -13.05 -4.27 -9.90
C SER A 140 -14.00 -3.06 -9.98
N ALA A 141 -13.84 -2.05 -9.12
CA ALA A 141 -14.57 -0.77 -9.22
C ALA A 141 -13.92 0.24 -10.19
N GLY A 142 -12.71 -0.08 -10.67
CA GLY A 142 -11.98 0.78 -11.61
C GLY A 142 -10.89 1.64 -10.97
N VAL A 143 -9.87 1.93 -11.77
CA VAL A 143 -8.79 2.85 -11.41
C VAL A 143 -8.58 3.80 -12.59
N GLN A 144 -8.48 5.10 -12.32
CA GLN A 144 -8.34 6.10 -13.38
C GLN A 144 -7.48 7.30 -12.96
N ASN A 145 -6.93 8.01 -13.94
CA ASN A 145 -6.12 9.20 -13.72
C ASN A 145 -4.94 8.96 -12.76
N VAL A 146 -4.09 7.98 -13.08
CA VAL A 146 -2.86 7.68 -12.33
C VAL A 146 -1.67 8.24 -13.09
N PHE A 147 -0.87 9.05 -12.41
CA PHE A 147 0.33 9.68 -12.96
C PHE A 147 1.55 9.26 -12.14
N VAL A 148 2.58 8.78 -12.83
CA VAL A 148 3.85 8.39 -12.22
C VAL A 148 4.96 9.19 -12.90
N GLU A 149 5.65 10.04 -12.16
CA GLU A 149 6.64 10.95 -12.73
C GLU A 149 7.89 11.10 -11.86
N ASN A 150 9.05 11.28 -12.50
CA ASN A 150 10.33 11.53 -11.84
C ASN A 150 10.70 10.48 -10.77
N CYS A 151 10.21 9.25 -10.91
CA CYS A 151 10.54 8.13 -10.03
C CYS A 151 11.73 7.35 -10.59
N LYS A 152 12.48 6.72 -9.70
CA LYS A 152 13.64 5.92 -10.08
C LYS A 152 13.75 4.66 -9.23
N THR A 153 14.52 3.69 -9.73
CA THR A 153 14.87 2.50 -8.97
C THR A 153 16.09 2.79 -8.07
N ALA A 154 16.02 2.31 -6.83
CA ALA A 154 17.08 2.45 -5.84
C ALA A 154 17.71 1.10 -5.47
N GLY A 155 17.66 0.14 -6.38
CA GLY A 155 18.15 -1.23 -6.20
C GLY A 155 17.32 -2.22 -7.00
N TYR A 156 17.19 -3.46 -6.52
CA TYR A 156 16.40 -4.47 -7.19
C TYR A 156 14.91 -4.07 -7.27
N LEU A 157 14.37 -4.17 -8.46
CA LEU A 157 12.95 -3.97 -8.76
C LEU A 157 12.54 -4.91 -9.90
N LYS A 158 11.62 -5.81 -9.62
CA LYS A 158 11.19 -6.80 -10.63
C LYS A 158 10.39 -6.16 -11.77
N ARG A 159 9.52 -5.20 -11.45
CA ARG A 159 8.75 -4.39 -12.42
C ARG A 159 8.60 -2.97 -11.93
N GLY A 160 8.80 -1.99 -12.81
CA GLY A 160 8.56 -0.58 -12.50
C GLY A 160 7.07 -0.27 -12.39
N ILE A 161 6.30 -0.66 -13.42
CA ILE A 161 4.83 -0.54 -13.46
C ILE A 161 4.26 -1.92 -13.76
N TYR A 162 3.18 -2.28 -13.07
CA TYR A 162 2.52 -3.57 -13.26
C TYR A 162 0.99 -3.43 -13.15
N LEU A 163 0.30 -3.84 -14.23
CA LEU A 163 -1.15 -3.93 -14.25
C LEU A 163 -1.54 -5.38 -13.95
N LYS A 164 -2.25 -5.59 -12.85
CA LYS A 164 -2.80 -6.89 -12.45
C LYS A 164 -4.32 -6.81 -12.56
N THR A 165 -4.92 -7.65 -13.36
CA THR A 165 -6.39 -7.74 -13.43
C THR A 165 -6.83 -9.16 -13.12
N ASN A 166 -7.97 -9.30 -12.49
CA ASN A 166 -8.68 -10.58 -12.44
C ASN A 166 -9.52 -10.72 -13.71
N ALA A 167 -9.57 -11.92 -14.24
CA ALA A 167 -10.41 -12.25 -15.41
C ALA A 167 -11.90 -12.26 -15.03
#